data_a23dc0d198fe95ddfc291a7fbdc80a2a
#
_entry.id   a23dc0d198fe95ddfc291a7fbdc80a2a
#
_cell.length_a   1.000
_cell.length_b   1.000
_cell.length_c   1.000
_cell.angle_alpha   90.00
_cell.angle_beta   90.00
_cell.angle_gamma   90.00
#
_symmetry.space_group_name_H-M   'P 1'
#
loop_
_entity.id
_entity.type
_entity.pdbx_description
1 polymer ?
#
loop_
_entity_poly.entity_id
_entity_poly.type
_entity_poly.pdbx_seq_one_letter_code
_entity_poly.pdbx_strand_id
1 'polypeptide(L)'
;MSAALGNLSKLNCARLHDISVLCTCLLVYLFTKKRWITKNYELFQPTNSFKQLLISEIFYSLQGEGFFTGTPAVFVRFSGCNLRCPFCDTNHKAFVRMSEEEIVEAVCRFPARHVVLTGGEPSLQVTPRLVDLLHMANRFVAMETNGTCPVDSLSLDWVTLSPKHYFLGKIAAPAVLRPNELKLVFSPEAFAAAHTDPEVIAATFQTTHLFLQPCDTGDETKNRLLLQQAVEYCKSHPHWRLSLQTHKYIGIE
;
A
#
# COMPACT_ATOMS: atom_id res chain seq x y z
N MET A 1 -19.52 27.25 25.66
CA MET A 1 -18.77 27.22 24.36
C MET A 1 -19.71 27.27 23.14
N SER A 2 -20.90 27.89 23.26
CA SER A 2 -21.91 27.92 22.18
C SER A 2 -22.22 29.33 21.64
N ALA A 3 -21.44 30.34 21.98
CA ALA A 3 -21.74 31.76 21.63
C ALA A 3 -20.75 32.38 20.63
N ALA A 4 -19.74 31.65 20.15
CA ALA A 4 -18.70 32.21 19.24
C ALA A 4 -18.87 31.83 17.76
N LEU A 5 -19.82 30.96 17.41
CA LEU A 5 -20.05 30.50 16.04
C LEU A 5 -21.22 31.19 15.30
N GLY A 6 -21.91 32.12 15.94
CA GLY A 6 -23.13 32.76 15.41
C GLY A 6 -22.92 33.99 14.53
N ASN A 7 -21.73 34.54 14.40
CA ASN A 7 -21.52 35.87 13.75
C ASN A 7 -20.70 35.88 12.46
N LEU A 8 -20.42 34.72 11.87
CA LEU A 8 -19.64 34.65 10.61
C LEU A 8 -20.49 34.56 9.33
N SER A 9 -21.83 34.49 9.45
CA SER A 9 -22.71 34.35 8.26
C SER A 9 -23.23 35.67 7.68
N LYS A 10 -22.78 36.86 8.15
CA LYS A 10 -23.22 38.17 7.66
C LYS A 10 -22.07 39.10 7.23
N LEU A 11 -20.98 38.57 6.69
CA LEU A 11 -20.00 39.41 6.02
C LEU A 11 -20.35 39.51 4.55
N ASN A 12 -20.98 40.65 4.22
CA ASN A 12 -21.35 41.05 2.89
C ASN A 12 -20.11 41.17 1.99
N CYS A 13 -20.14 40.51 0.84
CA CYS A 13 -19.05 40.33 -0.14
C CYS A 13 -18.69 41.61 -0.93
N ALA A 14 -18.79 42.83 -0.38
CA ALA A 14 -18.65 44.09 -1.11
C ALA A 14 -17.46 44.97 -0.71
N ARG A 15 -16.49 44.51 0.08
CA ARG A 15 -15.24 45.25 0.37
C ARG A 15 -14.04 44.31 0.62
N LEU A 16 -13.56 43.70 -0.44
CA LEU A 16 -12.28 42.98 -0.43
C LEU A 16 -11.23 43.81 -1.19
N HIS A 17 -10.72 44.85 -0.53
CA HIS A 17 -9.54 45.60 -0.99
C HIS A 17 -8.43 45.69 0.04
N ASP A 18 -8.41 44.81 1.03
CA ASP A 18 -7.34 44.86 2.01
C ASP A 18 -6.67 43.47 2.16
N ILE A 19 -5.65 43.26 1.34
CA ILE A 19 -4.79 42.06 1.34
C ILE A 19 -4.13 41.85 2.73
N SER A 20 -3.98 42.93 3.50
CA SER A 20 -3.38 42.90 4.84
C SER A 20 -4.24 42.14 5.85
N VAL A 21 -5.56 42.22 5.79
CA VAL A 21 -6.50 41.56 6.68
C VAL A 21 -6.55 40.05 6.40
N LEU A 22 -6.50 39.66 5.11
CA LEU A 22 -6.44 38.27 4.73
C LEU A 22 -5.13 37.59 5.18
N CYS A 23 -3.99 38.31 5.10
CA CYS A 23 -2.69 37.82 5.54
C CYS A 23 -2.65 37.67 7.06
N THR A 24 -3.26 38.60 7.81
CA THR A 24 -3.33 38.51 9.29
C THR A 24 -4.24 37.38 9.74
N CYS A 25 -5.41 37.16 9.09
CA CYS A 25 -6.28 36.02 9.41
C CYS A 25 -5.62 34.67 9.09
N LEU A 26 -4.88 34.59 7.97
CA LEU A 26 -4.16 33.36 7.60
C LEU A 26 -3.01 33.07 8.56
N LEU A 27 -2.27 34.11 8.98
CA LEU A 27 -1.20 33.99 9.97
C LEU A 27 -1.75 33.59 11.36
N VAL A 28 -2.86 34.15 11.81
CA VAL A 28 -3.51 33.77 13.06
C VAL A 28 -4.04 32.34 12.98
N TYR A 29 -4.62 31.92 11.85
CA TYR A 29 -5.08 30.55 11.64
C TYR A 29 -3.92 29.57 11.65
N LEU A 30 -2.82 29.87 10.96
CA LEU A 30 -1.61 29.05 10.95
C LEU A 30 -0.92 29.03 12.32
N PHE A 31 -0.90 30.15 13.05
CA PHE A 31 -0.31 30.23 14.40
C PHE A 31 -1.13 29.46 15.44
N THR A 32 -2.46 29.56 15.37
CA THR A 32 -3.35 28.81 16.27
C THR A 32 -3.32 27.31 15.96
N LYS A 33 -3.25 26.90 14.68
CA LYS A 33 -3.10 25.52 14.29
C LYS A 33 -1.74 24.94 14.68
N LYS A 34 -0.66 25.72 14.52
CA LYS A 34 0.69 25.34 14.97
C LYS A 34 0.79 25.19 16.50
N ARG A 35 0.13 26.09 17.23
CA ARG A 35 0.09 26.05 18.70
C ARG A 35 -0.82 24.93 19.25
N TRP A 36 -1.88 24.55 18.51
CA TRP A 36 -2.73 23.41 18.84
C TRP A 36 -2.00 22.10 18.59
N ILE A 37 -1.27 22.02 17.48
CA ILE A 37 -0.42 20.85 17.15
C ILE A 37 0.69 20.69 18.19
N THR A 38 1.43 21.76 18.55
CA THR A 38 2.50 21.67 19.56
C THR A 38 1.97 21.34 20.94
N LYS A 39 0.83 21.91 21.38
CA LYS A 39 0.27 21.65 22.71
C LYS A 39 -0.31 20.23 22.84
N ASN A 40 -0.79 19.62 21.76
CA ASN A 40 -1.23 18.22 21.76
C ASN A 40 -0.06 17.25 21.53
N TYR A 41 1.05 17.70 20.94
CA TYR A 41 2.28 16.92 20.83
C TYR A 41 2.94 16.65 22.19
N GLU A 42 2.86 17.61 23.12
CA GLU A 42 3.41 17.46 24.47
C GLU A 42 2.55 16.54 25.37
N LEU A 43 1.27 16.33 25.04
CA LEU A 43 0.39 15.41 25.77
C LEU A 43 0.54 13.95 25.31
N PHE A 44 1.25 13.70 24.22
CA PHE A 44 1.62 12.39 23.71
C PHE A 44 3.13 12.17 23.77
N GLN A 45 3.71 12.31 24.97
CA GLN A 45 5.04 11.78 25.24
C GLN A 45 4.90 10.29 25.63
N PRO A 46 5.12 9.34 24.71
CA PRO A 46 5.27 7.95 25.11
C PRO A 46 6.70 7.79 25.62
N THR A 47 6.83 7.41 26.87
CA THR A 47 8.01 6.67 27.32
C THR A 47 8.05 5.35 26.54
N ASN A 48 8.71 5.31 25.39
CA ASN A 48 9.19 4.04 24.83
C ASN A 48 10.03 4.28 23.57
N SER A 49 11.08 3.50 23.40
CA SER A 49 11.93 3.47 22.24
C SER A 49 11.06 3.38 20.96
N PHE A 50 11.12 4.39 20.12
CA PHE A 50 10.43 4.38 18.82
C PHE A 50 10.84 3.13 18.05
N LYS A 51 9.84 2.35 17.64
CA LYS A 51 10.10 1.17 16.81
C LYS A 51 10.72 1.65 15.50
N GLN A 52 11.95 1.23 15.24
CA GLN A 52 12.63 1.49 13.98
C GLN A 52 12.19 0.47 12.95
N LEU A 53 11.68 0.94 11.83
CA LEU A 53 11.23 0.14 10.71
C LEU A 53 12.33 0.06 9.66
N LEU A 54 12.49 -1.10 9.04
CA LEU A 54 13.52 -1.35 8.05
C LEU A 54 12.97 -1.02 6.66
N ILE A 55 13.40 0.09 6.08
CA ILE A 55 12.92 0.59 4.79
C ILE A 55 14.02 0.41 3.74
N SER A 56 13.71 -0.31 2.68
CA SER A 56 14.61 -0.45 1.53
C SER A 56 14.61 0.83 0.69
N GLU A 57 13.42 1.39 0.43
CA GLU A 57 13.26 2.60 -0.37
C GLU A 57 11.87 3.23 -0.17
N ILE A 58 11.77 4.53 -0.46
CA ILE A 58 10.51 5.26 -0.61
C ILE A 58 10.61 6.03 -1.92
N PHE A 59 9.69 5.76 -2.85
CA PHE A 59 9.71 6.37 -4.18
C PHE A 59 8.31 6.70 -4.68
N TYR A 60 8.24 7.53 -5.71
CA TYR A 60 6.99 7.97 -6.33
C TYR A 60 6.94 7.50 -7.77
N SER A 61 5.92 6.71 -8.08
CA SER A 61 5.74 6.14 -9.42
C SER A 61 4.26 5.89 -9.73
N LEU A 62 3.98 5.08 -10.74
CA LEU A 62 2.64 4.55 -11.00
C LEU A 62 2.52 3.14 -10.44
N GLN A 63 1.38 2.80 -9.83
CA GLN A 63 1.08 1.41 -9.53
C GLN A 63 1.08 0.59 -10.82
N GLY A 64 1.94 -0.40 -10.91
CA GLY A 64 2.14 -1.21 -12.11
C GLY A 64 1.28 -2.47 -12.17
N GLU A 65 0.57 -2.82 -11.09
CA GLU A 65 -0.07 -4.12 -10.93
C GLU A 65 -1.49 -4.01 -10.35
N GLY A 66 -2.34 -5.00 -10.64
CA GLY A 66 -3.63 -5.19 -9.99
C GLY A 66 -4.67 -4.12 -10.29
N PHE A 67 -5.54 -3.88 -9.32
CA PHE A 67 -6.71 -3.01 -9.47
C PHE A 67 -6.35 -1.54 -9.74
N PHE A 68 -5.31 -1.05 -9.09
CA PHE A 68 -4.88 0.35 -9.19
C PHE A 68 -3.83 0.61 -10.28
N THR A 69 -3.61 -0.31 -11.20
CA THR A 69 -2.66 -0.11 -12.32
C THR A 69 -2.85 1.24 -12.99
N GLY A 70 -1.75 2.01 -13.15
CA GLY A 70 -1.72 3.35 -13.72
C GLY A 70 -1.99 4.48 -12.73
N THR A 71 -2.32 4.17 -11.46
CA THR A 71 -2.56 5.19 -10.44
C THR A 71 -1.24 5.73 -9.88
N PRO A 72 -1.04 7.07 -9.83
CA PRO A 72 0.12 7.66 -9.16
C PRO A 72 0.14 7.29 -7.67
N ALA A 73 1.24 6.71 -7.20
CA ALA A 73 1.37 6.21 -5.83
C ALA A 73 2.76 6.43 -5.25
N VAL A 74 2.82 6.63 -3.93
CA VAL A 74 4.07 6.58 -3.17
C VAL A 74 4.24 5.17 -2.63
N PHE A 75 5.34 4.54 -2.98
CA PHE A 75 5.68 3.21 -2.51
C PHE A 75 6.59 3.32 -1.29
N VAL A 76 6.23 2.62 -0.23
CA VAL A 76 7.07 2.40 0.95
C VAL A 76 7.46 0.93 0.95
N ARG A 77 8.68 0.64 0.52
CA ARG A 77 9.21 -0.72 0.43
C ARG A 77 9.94 -1.12 1.69
N PHE A 78 9.35 -2.02 2.45
CA PHE A 78 9.96 -2.59 3.66
C PHE A 78 11.02 -3.63 3.29
N SER A 79 12.10 -3.66 4.06
CA SER A 79 13.12 -4.70 3.97
C SER A 79 12.78 -5.88 4.87
N GLY A 80 13.13 -7.08 4.42
CA GLY A 80 12.90 -8.33 5.14
C GLY A 80 11.57 -8.98 4.78
N CYS A 81 11.64 -10.31 4.61
CA CYS A 81 10.50 -11.17 4.31
C CYS A 81 10.67 -12.49 5.06
N ASN A 82 9.56 -13.06 5.50
CA ASN A 82 9.52 -14.39 6.10
C ASN A 82 9.47 -15.54 5.07
N LEU A 83 9.37 -15.19 3.78
CA LEU A 83 9.38 -16.16 2.68
C LEU A 83 10.62 -15.97 1.79
N ARG A 84 10.93 -17.00 0.98
CA ARG A 84 11.99 -17.01 -0.03
C ARG A 84 11.45 -17.55 -1.34
N CYS A 85 10.73 -16.71 -2.06
CA CYS A 85 10.17 -17.08 -3.36
C CYS A 85 11.27 -17.16 -4.42
N PRO A 86 11.29 -18.18 -5.29
CA PRO A 86 12.33 -18.35 -6.30
C PRO A 86 12.32 -17.27 -7.39
N PHE A 87 11.18 -16.59 -7.56
CA PHE A 87 10.95 -15.51 -8.53
C PHE A 87 10.98 -14.10 -7.89
N CYS A 88 11.44 -14.00 -6.62
CA CYS A 88 11.46 -12.72 -5.91
C CYS A 88 12.51 -11.78 -6.51
N ASP A 89 12.09 -10.60 -6.93
CA ASP A 89 12.94 -9.54 -7.49
C ASP A 89 13.37 -8.49 -6.44
N THR A 90 12.85 -8.58 -5.22
CA THR A 90 13.16 -7.62 -4.15
C THR A 90 14.52 -7.89 -3.51
N ASN A 91 15.36 -6.86 -3.46
CA ASN A 91 16.63 -6.92 -2.74
C ASN A 91 16.41 -6.59 -1.25
N HIS A 92 16.57 -7.59 -0.38
CA HIS A 92 16.40 -7.45 1.07
C HIS A 92 17.68 -7.09 1.84
N LYS A 93 18.79 -6.79 1.16
CA LYS A 93 20.11 -6.59 1.80
C LYS A 93 20.36 -5.14 2.20
N ALA A 94 19.85 -4.18 1.43
CA ALA A 94 20.01 -2.77 1.70
C ALA A 94 18.76 -2.21 2.41
N PHE A 95 18.96 -1.52 3.51
CA PHE A 95 17.87 -0.81 4.21
C PHE A 95 18.41 0.33 5.05
N VAL A 96 17.56 1.28 5.33
CA VAL A 96 17.73 2.30 6.38
C VAL A 96 16.72 2.06 7.47
N ARG A 97 17.07 2.45 8.70
CA ARG A 97 16.14 2.45 9.83
C ARG A 97 15.43 3.78 9.89
N MET A 98 14.11 3.75 9.89
CA MET A 98 13.29 4.95 9.94
C MET A 98 12.23 4.82 11.05
N SER A 99 11.93 5.91 11.74
CA SER A 99 10.75 6.01 12.59
C SER A 99 9.50 6.15 11.72
N GLU A 100 8.33 5.96 12.31
CA GLU A 100 7.06 6.12 11.62
C GLU A 100 6.87 7.57 11.14
N GLU A 101 7.33 8.55 11.92
CA GLU A 101 7.29 9.97 11.59
C GLU A 101 8.18 10.30 10.38
N GLU A 102 9.39 9.76 10.33
CA GLU A 102 10.31 9.95 9.20
C GLU A 102 9.74 9.35 7.91
N ILE A 103 9.05 8.20 8.00
CA ILE A 103 8.36 7.60 6.85
C ILE A 103 7.24 8.52 6.37
N VAL A 104 6.39 9.01 7.27
CA VAL A 104 5.28 9.90 6.92
C VAL A 104 5.80 11.23 6.33
N GLU A 105 6.86 11.79 6.90
CA GLU A 105 7.51 12.98 6.34
C GLU A 105 8.02 12.74 4.91
N ALA A 106 8.69 11.61 4.68
CA ALA A 106 9.18 11.23 3.35
C ALA A 106 8.04 11.06 2.34
N VAL A 107 6.96 10.38 2.73
CA VAL A 107 5.74 10.21 1.92
C VAL A 107 5.09 11.55 1.60
N CYS A 108 5.06 12.48 2.55
CA CYS A 108 4.43 13.80 2.37
C CYS A 108 5.17 14.73 1.40
N ARG A 109 6.38 14.40 0.99
CA ARG A 109 7.11 15.14 -0.07
C ARG A 109 6.51 14.95 -1.46
N PHE A 110 5.68 13.93 -1.64
CA PHE A 110 5.05 13.58 -2.91
C PHE A 110 3.56 13.97 -2.94
N PRO A 111 3.00 14.32 -4.11
CA PRO A 111 1.63 14.81 -4.22
C PRO A 111 0.56 13.72 -4.16
N ALA A 112 0.90 12.44 -4.44
CA ALA A 112 -0.08 11.37 -4.52
C ALA A 112 -0.71 11.06 -3.17
N ARG A 113 -2.04 10.88 -3.17
CA ARG A 113 -2.76 10.40 -1.98
C ARG A 113 -2.56 8.91 -1.75
N HIS A 114 -2.37 8.13 -2.80
CA HIS A 114 -2.23 6.68 -2.74
C HIS A 114 -0.84 6.32 -2.22
N VAL A 115 -0.79 5.55 -1.15
CA VAL A 115 0.44 5.00 -0.56
C VAL A 115 0.34 3.49 -0.59
N VAL A 116 1.36 2.83 -1.11
CA VAL A 116 1.46 1.38 -1.19
C VAL A 116 2.55 0.90 -0.24
N LEU A 117 2.13 0.24 0.84
CA LEU A 117 3.04 -0.45 1.75
C LEU A 117 3.37 -1.81 1.15
N THR A 118 4.61 -2.01 0.72
CA THR A 118 5.05 -3.18 -0.04
C THR A 118 6.47 -3.61 0.37
N GLY A 119 7.16 -4.40 -0.43
CA GLY A 119 8.56 -4.77 -0.28
C GLY A 119 8.76 -6.23 0.02
N GLY A 120 9.44 -6.57 1.10
CA GLY A 120 9.53 -7.94 1.60
C GLY A 120 8.16 -8.42 2.07
N GLU A 121 7.92 -8.40 3.38
CA GLU A 121 6.58 -8.59 3.92
C GLU A 121 6.26 -7.46 4.90
N PRO A 122 5.45 -6.47 4.48
CA PRO A 122 5.17 -5.29 5.29
C PRO A 122 4.41 -5.62 6.58
N SER A 123 3.56 -6.66 6.59
CA SER A 123 2.80 -7.05 7.78
C SER A 123 3.65 -7.46 8.98
N LEU A 124 4.94 -7.78 8.77
CA LEU A 124 5.88 -8.05 9.85
C LEU A 124 6.28 -6.80 10.64
N GLN A 125 6.16 -5.62 10.04
CA GLN A 125 6.72 -4.39 10.57
C GLN A 125 5.71 -3.27 10.73
N VAL A 126 4.75 -3.15 9.82
CA VAL A 126 3.71 -2.10 9.85
C VAL A 126 2.96 -2.14 11.17
N THR A 127 2.70 -0.97 11.73
CA THR A 127 1.96 -0.80 12.97
C THR A 127 0.67 -0.05 12.71
N PRO A 128 -0.35 -0.19 13.57
CA PRO A 128 -1.56 0.63 13.50
C PRO A 128 -1.22 2.13 13.52
N ARG A 129 -0.24 2.53 14.33
CA ARG A 129 0.18 3.93 14.46
C ARG A 129 0.71 4.51 13.14
N LEU A 130 1.52 3.78 12.38
CA LEU A 130 1.99 4.24 11.06
C LEU A 130 0.80 4.48 10.11
N VAL A 131 -0.17 3.57 10.08
CA VAL A 131 -1.38 3.71 9.26
C VAL A 131 -2.19 4.93 9.69
N ASP A 132 -2.40 5.12 10.99
CA ASP A 132 -3.11 6.28 11.53
C ASP A 132 -2.41 7.60 11.16
N LEU A 133 -1.08 7.67 11.25
CA LEU A 133 -0.30 8.84 10.87
C LEU A 133 -0.42 9.15 9.37
N LEU A 134 -0.43 8.13 8.51
CA LEU A 134 -0.66 8.29 7.08
C LEU A 134 -2.08 8.79 6.79
N HIS A 135 -3.09 8.27 7.48
CA HIS A 135 -4.48 8.76 7.37
C HIS A 135 -4.61 10.21 7.85
N MET A 136 -3.96 10.57 8.97
CA MET A 136 -3.90 11.97 9.44
C MET A 136 -3.26 12.91 8.42
N ALA A 137 -2.32 12.39 7.60
CA ALA A 137 -1.72 13.09 6.47
C ALA A 137 -2.59 13.02 5.19
N ASN A 138 -3.86 12.59 5.29
CA ASN A 138 -4.82 12.46 4.19
C ASN A 138 -4.35 11.52 3.08
N ARG A 139 -3.70 10.38 3.46
CA ARG A 139 -3.27 9.35 2.52
C ARG A 139 -4.28 8.20 2.50
N PHE A 140 -4.46 7.60 1.33
CA PHE A 140 -5.13 6.31 1.12
C PHE A 140 -4.06 5.23 1.25
N VAL A 141 -4.22 4.30 2.20
CA VAL A 141 -3.17 3.35 2.57
C VAL A 141 -3.52 1.95 2.06
N ALA A 142 -2.82 1.52 1.02
CA ALA A 142 -2.88 0.17 0.49
C ALA A 142 -1.70 -0.67 1.00
N MET A 143 -1.90 -1.98 1.14
CA MET A 143 -0.85 -2.94 1.48
C MET A 143 -0.84 -4.11 0.51
N GLU A 144 0.34 -4.47 0.01
CA GLU A 144 0.59 -5.72 -0.70
C GLU A 144 1.26 -6.71 0.25
N THR A 145 0.61 -7.83 0.52
CA THR A 145 1.08 -8.83 1.50
C THR A 145 1.02 -10.25 0.95
N ASN A 146 1.91 -11.10 1.45
CA ASN A 146 1.84 -12.56 1.19
C ASN A 146 0.78 -13.25 2.06
N GLY A 147 0.18 -12.54 3.01
CA GLY A 147 -0.92 -12.98 3.84
C GLY A 147 -0.55 -13.91 4.99
N THR A 148 0.72 -14.13 5.29
CA THR A 148 1.14 -15.04 6.38
C THR A 148 0.91 -14.47 7.77
N CYS A 149 0.71 -13.15 7.90
CA CYS A 149 0.37 -12.47 9.14
C CYS A 149 -0.98 -11.77 9.02
N PRO A 150 -1.77 -11.66 10.12
CA PRO A 150 -3.03 -10.94 10.12
C PRO A 150 -2.79 -9.44 9.96
N VAL A 151 -3.70 -8.76 9.27
CA VAL A 151 -3.65 -7.30 9.02
C VAL A 151 -4.92 -6.57 9.47
N ASP A 152 -5.90 -7.28 10.03
CA ASP A 152 -7.22 -6.73 10.39
C ASP A 152 -7.15 -5.56 11.38
N SER A 153 -6.11 -5.51 12.23
CA SER A 153 -5.90 -4.44 13.21
C SER A 153 -5.28 -3.17 12.62
N LEU A 154 -4.90 -3.17 11.34
CA LEU A 154 -4.16 -2.08 10.71
C LEU A 154 -5.04 -0.99 10.08
N SER A 155 -6.36 -1.18 10.02
CA SER A 155 -7.31 -0.21 9.42
C SER A 155 -6.91 0.24 8.01
N LEU A 156 -6.40 -0.67 7.18
CA LEU A 156 -5.98 -0.40 5.82
C LEU A 156 -7.18 -0.09 4.91
N ASP A 157 -7.01 0.84 3.96
CA ASP A 157 -8.05 1.15 2.97
C ASP A 157 -8.13 0.08 1.87
N TRP A 158 -7.01 -0.59 1.59
CA TRP A 158 -6.94 -1.65 0.60
C TRP A 158 -5.90 -2.71 0.95
N VAL A 159 -6.27 -3.97 0.82
CA VAL A 159 -5.36 -5.11 0.99
C VAL A 159 -5.32 -5.93 -0.29
N THR A 160 -4.16 -5.98 -0.92
CA THR A 160 -3.84 -6.90 -2.02
C THR A 160 -3.13 -8.12 -1.42
N LEU A 161 -3.81 -9.25 -1.45
CA LEU A 161 -3.25 -10.52 -1.00
C LEU A 161 -2.61 -11.26 -2.18
N SER A 162 -1.34 -11.62 -2.03
CA SER A 162 -0.61 -12.46 -2.98
C SER A 162 -0.03 -13.70 -2.30
N PRO A 163 -0.84 -14.75 -2.06
CA PRO A 163 -0.41 -15.94 -1.32
C PRO A 163 0.64 -16.73 -2.12
N LYS A 164 1.57 -17.38 -1.39
CA LYS A 164 2.70 -18.09 -2.00
C LYS A 164 2.76 -19.58 -1.64
N HIS A 165 1.75 -20.09 -0.92
CA HIS A 165 1.76 -21.48 -0.40
C HIS A 165 1.86 -22.53 -1.50
N TYR A 166 1.25 -22.29 -2.66
CA TYR A 166 1.31 -23.21 -3.80
C TYR A 166 2.66 -23.24 -4.52
N PHE A 167 3.52 -22.23 -4.29
CA PHE A 167 4.91 -22.24 -4.78
C PHE A 167 5.89 -22.87 -3.79
N LEU A 168 5.63 -22.71 -2.51
CA LEU A 168 6.60 -23.01 -1.46
C LEU A 168 6.24 -24.27 -0.64
N GLY A 169 5.10 -24.88 -0.93
CA GLY A 169 4.66 -26.13 -0.29
C GLY A 169 4.22 -25.91 1.16
N LYS A 170 5.05 -26.29 2.13
CA LYS A 170 4.71 -26.31 3.58
C LYS A 170 4.68 -24.90 4.21
N ILE A 171 3.83 -24.02 3.76
CA ILE A 171 3.57 -22.73 4.44
C ILE A 171 2.24 -22.83 5.16
N ALA A 172 2.13 -22.15 6.29
CA ALA A 172 0.86 -21.98 6.99
C ALA A 172 -0.21 -21.39 6.06
N ALA A 173 -1.46 -21.77 6.27
CA ALA A 173 -2.58 -21.16 5.57
C ALA A 173 -2.55 -19.64 5.75
N PRO A 174 -2.95 -18.85 4.73
CA PRO A 174 -2.99 -17.40 4.86
C PRO A 174 -3.86 -16.95 6.03
N ALA A 175 -3.36 -15.98 6.79
CA ALA A 175 -4.08 -15.36 7.90
C ALA A 175 -5.10 -14.30 7.41
N VAL A 176 -4.91 -13.78 6.20
CA VAL A 176 -5.79 -12.77 5.57
C VAL A 176 -6.84 -13.49 4.74
N LEU A 177 -8.09 -13.53 5.20
CA LEU A 177 -9.18 -14.25 4.52
C LEU A 177 -10.12 -13.34 3.72
N ARG A 178 -10.10 -12.03 3.97
CA ARG A 178 -10.98 -11.03 3.34
C ARG A 178 -10.18 -9.88 2.72
N PRO A 179 -9.31 -10.17 1.74
CA PRO A 179 -8.60 -9.11 1.05
C PRO A 179 -9.57 -8.35 0.12
N ASN A 180 -9.22 -7.09 -0.21
CA ASN A 180 -9.91 -6.35 -1.26
C ASN A 180 -9.58 -6.94 -2.64
N GLU A 181 -8.37 -7.47 -2.81
CA GLU A 181 -7.85 -8.02 -4.05
C GLU A 181 -7.05 -9.30 -3.78
N LEU A 182 -7.31 -10.34 -4.56
CA LEU A 182 -6.47 -11.53 -4.63
C LEU A 182 -5.68 -11.48 -5.94
N LYS A 183 -4.34 -11.45 -5.84
CA LYS A 183 -3.43 -11.44 -6.98
C LYS A 183 -2.54 -12.69 -6.94
N LEU A 184 -2.85 -13.67 -7.78
CA LEU A 184 -2.08 -14.92 -7.86
C LEU A 184 -0.96 -14.78 -8.90
N VAL A 185 0.24 -15.17 -8.50
CA VAL A 185 1.34 -15.38 -9.46
C VAL A 185 1.01 -16.61 -10.29
N PHE A 186 0.80 -16.44 -11.58
CA PHE A 186 0.37 -17.49 -12.48
C PHE A 186 1.55 -18.34 -12.94
N SER A 187 1.55 -19.61 -12.54
CA SER A 187 2.48 -20.63 -12.97
C SER A 187 1.75 -21.98 -12.99
N PRO A 188 1.36 -22.49 -14.16
CA PRO A 188 0.72 -23.80 -14.29
C PRO A 188 1.54 -24.93 -13.65
N GLU A 189 2.87 -24.84 -13.74
CA GLU A 189 3.78 -25.80 -13.13
C GLU A 189 3.66 -25.83 -11.59
N ALA A 190 3.60 -24.63 -10.96
CA ALA A 190 3.44 -24.50 -9.51
C ALA A 190 2.06 -25.00 -9.06
N PHE A 191 1.00 -24.69 -9.79
CA PHE A 191 -0.34 -25.18 -9.50
C PHE A 191 -0.42 -26.70 -9.59
N ALA A 192 0.14 -27.30 -10.65
CA ALA A 192 0.17 -28.74 -10.83
C ALA A 192 0.99 -29.44 -9.72
N ALA A 193 2.15 -28.90 -9.37
CA ALA A 193 2.99 -29.43 -8.30
C ALA A 193 2.31 -29.37 -6.90
N ALA A 194 1.47 -28.37 -6.70
CA ALA A 194 0.68 -28.20 -5.47
C ALA A 194 -0.68 -28.93 -5.51
N HIS A 195 -1.00 -29.66 -6.58
CA HIS A 195 -2.30 -30.27 -6.79
C HIS A 195 -3.48 -29.30 -6.60
N THR A 196 -3.36 -28.09 -7.13
CA THR A 196 -4.35 -27.01 -7.02
C THR A 196 -4.51 -26.25 -8.35
N ASP A 197 -5.40 -25.29 -8.37
CA ASP A 197 -5.60 -24.36 -9.45
C ASP A 197 -6.06 -22.98 -8.91
N PRO A 198 -6.16 -21.94 -9.75
CA PRO A 198 -6.59 -20.62 -9.31
C PRO A 198 -7.99 -20.60 -8.66
N GLU A 199 -8.94 -21.40 -9.13
CA GLU A 199 -10.31 -21.47 -8.59
C GLU A 199 -10.31 -22.03 -7.16
N VAL A 200 -9.60 -23.14 -6.95
CA VAL A 200 -9.47 -23.77 -5.62
C VAL A 200 -8.82 -22.82 -4.63
N ILE A 201 -7.79 -22.08 -5.06
CA ILE A 201 -7.15 -21.08 -4.20
C ILE A 201 -8.12 -19.93 -3.91
N ALA A 202 -8.78 -19.38 -4.94
CA ALA A 202 -9.70 -18.26 -4.79
C ALA A 202 -10.88 -18.58 -3.87
N ALA A 203 -11.39 -19.82 -3.90
CA ALA A 203 -12.48 -20.26 -3.05
C ALA A 203 -12.18 -20.17 -1.54
N THR A 204 -10.91 -20.05 -1.15
CA THR A 204 -10.53 -19.87 0.26
C THR A 204 -10.65 -18.43 0.75
N PHE A 205 -10.88 -17.45 -0.15
CA PHE A 205 -10.90 -16.04 0.17
C PHE A 205 -12.24 -15.38 -0.16
N GLN A 206 -12.62 -14.38 0.61
CA GLN A 206 -13.81 -13.57 0.36
C GLN A 206 -13.40 -12.25 -0.30
N THR A 207 -13.31 -12.28 -1.64
CA THR A 207 -12.99 -11.10 -2.46
C THR A 207 -13.70 -11.19 -3.81
N THR A 208 -13.91 -10.03 -4.44
CA THR A 208 -14.49 -9.92 -5.80
C THR A 208 -13.46 -9.49 -6.84
N HIS A 209 -12.25 -9.10 -6.42
CA HIS A 209 -11.20 -8.67 -7.33
C HIS A 209 -10.13 -9.75 -7.43
N LEU A 210 -10.24 -10.54 -8.51
CA LEU A 210 -9.35 -11.66 -8.78
C LEU A 210 -8.41 -11.33 -9.94
N PHE A 211 -7.10 -11.44 -9.69
CA PHE A 211 -6.07 -11.17 -10.68
C PHE A 211 -5.10 -12.32 -10.83
N LEU A 212 -4.77 -12.63 -12.09
CA LEU A 212 -3.67 -13.52 -12.45
C LEU A 212 -2.51 -12.68 -12.99
N GLN A 213 -1.34 -12.83 -12.38
CA GLN A 213 -0.13 -12.17 -12.82
C GLN A 213 0.88 -13.21 -13.29
N PRO A 214 1.23 -13.25 -14.59
CA PRO A 214 2.23 -14.18 -15.09
C PRO A 214 3.52 -14.10 -14.27
N CYS A 215 4.05 -15.26 -13.88
CA CYS A 215 5.30 -15.33 -13.14
C CYS A 215 6.44 -14.79 -14.01
N ASP A 216 7.23 -13.86 -13.46
CA ASP A 216 8.48 -13.45 -14.07
C ASP A 216 9.58 -14.44 -13.67
N THR A 217 10.07 -15.19 -14.65
CA THR A 217 11.10 -16.23 -14.47
C THR A 217 12.50 -15.73 -14.83
N GLY A 218 12.63 -14.50 -15.33
CA GLY A 218 13.88 -13.98 -15.92
C GLY A 218 14.20 -14.54 -17.31
N ASP A 219 13.37 -15.44 -17.86
CA ASP A 219 13.48 -16.00 -19.19
C ASP A 219 12.36 -15.46 -20.08
N GLU A 220 12.68 -14.68 -21.11
CA GLU A 220 11.70 -14.03 -21.99
C GLU A 220 10.80 -15.02 -22.69
N THR A 221 11.33 -16.18 -23.12
CA THR A 221 10.55 -17.19 -23.84
C THR A 221 9.50 -17.81 -22.92
N LYS A 222 9.90 -18.16 -21.70
CA LYS A 222 8.99 -18.68 -20.68
C LYS A 222 7.97 -17.62 -20.27
N ASN A 223 8.42 -16.38 -20.05
CA ASN A 223 7.54 -15.29 -19.66
C ASN A 223 6.47 -15.01 -20.72
N ARG A 224 6.83 -15.08 -22.01
CA ARG A 224 5.87 -14.95 -23.11
C ARG A 224 4.84 -16.09 -23.12
N LEU A 225 5.29 -17.33 -22.89
CA LEU A 225 4.39 -18.48 -22.80
C LEU A 225 3.44 -18.36 -21.61
N LEU A 226 3.95 -17.99 -20.44
CA LEU A 226 3.13 -17.81 -19.24
C LEU A 226 2.10 -16.69 -19.42
N LEU A 227 2.48 -15.60 -20.10
CA LEU A 227 1.56 -14.51 -20.44
C LEU A 227 0.42 -15.02 -21.34
N GLN A 228 0.74 -15.75 -22.41
CA GLN A 228 -0.27 -16.32 -23.31
C GLN A 228 -1.23 -17.27 -22.57
N GLN A 229 -0.69 -18.14 -21.73
CA GLN A 229 -1.50 -19.06 -20.93
C GLN A 229 -2.39 -18.31 -19.91
N ALA A 230 -1.89 -17.27 -19.26
CA ALA A 230 -2.68 -16.45 -18.34
C ALA A 230 -3.82 -15.71 -19.09
N VAL A 231 -3.56 -15.20 -20.30
CA VAL A 231 -4.58 -14.57 -21.16
C VAL A 231 -5.68 -15.58 -21.50
N GLU A 232 -5.32 -16.78 -21.96
CA GLU A 232 -6.32 -17.81 -22.29
C GLU A 232 -7.10 -18.28 -21.05
N TYR A 233 -6.44 -18.35 -19.90
CA TYR A 233 -7.12 -18.65 -18.64
C TYR A 233 -8.16 -17.58 -18.29
N CYS A 234 -7.79 -16.30 -18.33
CA CYS A 234 -8.72 -15.19 -18.06
C CYS A 234 -9.90 -15.16 -19.06
N LYS A 235 -9.66 -15.48 -20.34
CA LYS A 235 -10.72 -15.57 -21.36
C LYS A 235 -11.70 -16.71 -21.09
N SER A 236 -11.22 -17.82 -20.57
CA SER A 236 -12.08 -18.97 -20.21
C SER A 236 -12.72 -18.83 -18.83
N HIS A 237 -12.22 -17.94 -17.97
CA HIS A 237 -12.73 -17.66 -16.64
C HIS A 237 -12.96 -16.15 -16.44
N PRO A 238 -14.06 -15.57 -16.94
CA PRO A 238 -14.24 -14.11 -17.09
C PRO A 238 -14.28 -13.30 -15.78
N HIS A 239 -14.34 -13.93 -14.64
CA HIS A 239 -14.23 -13.28 -13.34
C HIS A 239 -12.77 -13.02 -12.92
N TRP A 240 -11.79 -13.64 -13.60
CA TRP A 240 -10.39 -13.32 -13.47
C TRP A 240 -9.97 -12.19 -14.40
N ARG A 241 -9.11 -11.33 -13.92
CA ARG A 241 -8.49 -10.25 -14.67
C ARG A 241 -6.99 -10.50 -14.80
N LEU A 242 -6.43 -10.11 -15.93
CA LEU A 242 -4.99 -10.16 -16.11
C LEU A 242 -4.34 -8.98 -15.38
N SER A 243 -3.35 -9.26 -14.54
CA SER A 243 -2.42 -8.27 -14.01
C SER A 243 -1.08 -8.39 -14.71
N LEU A 244 -0.53 -7.27 -15.15
CA LEU A 244 0.82 -7.20 -15.71
C LEU A 244 1.71 -6.40 -14.74
N GLN A 245 3.02 -6.57 -14.85
CA GLN A 245 4.00 -5.69 -14.23
C GLN A 245 4.27 -4.53 -15.20
N THR A 246 3.28 -3.63 -15.37
CA THR A 246 3.30 -2.58 -16.41
C THR A 246 4.50 -1.64 -16.24
N HIS A 247 4.98 -1.41 -15.01
CA HIS A 247 6.19 -0.66 -14.72
C HIS A 247 7.41 -1.21 -15.48
N LYS A 248 7.56 -2.53 -15.61
CA LYS A 248 8.66 -3.16 -16.39
C LYS A 248 8.53 -2.88 -17.89
N TYR A 249 7.30 -2.84 -18.43
CA TYR A 249 7.08 -2.59 -19.86
C TYR A 249 7.32 -1.14 -20.26
N ILE A 250 7.04 -0.19 -19.36
CA ILE A 250 7.21 1.25 -19.65
C ILE A 250 8.50 1.82 -19.05
N GLY A 251 9.32 0.99 -18.39
CA GLY A 251 10.64 1.37 -17.89
C GLY A 251 10.63 2.37 -16.73
N ILE A 252 9.67 2.25 -15.82
CA ILE A 252 9.62 3.04 -14.56
C ILE A 252 9.83 2.13 -13.35
N GLU A 253 10.08 2.75 -12.18
CA GLU A 253 10.15 2.05 -10.90
C GLU A 253 8.78 1.50 -10.47
#